data_7333bd1f7c376340c34643c03831136b
#
_entry.id   7333bd1f7c376340c34643c03831136b
#
_cell.length_a   1.000
_cell.length_b   1.000
_cell.length_c   1.000
_cell.angle_alpha   90.00
_cell.angle_beta   90.00
_cell.angle_gamma   90.00
#
_symmetry.space_group_name_H-M   'P 1'
#
loop_
_entity.id
_entity.type
_entity.pdbx_description
1 polymer ?
#
loop_
_entity_poly.entity_id
_entity_poly.type
_entity_poly.pdbx_seq_one_letter_code
_entity_poly.pdbx_strand_id
1 'polypeptide(L)'
;MSPADEIIDIVDENDHVVGQAPRGEAYARGLRHRCVFILARDADDRVFVHRRTATKLVFPSHHDMFVGGVVGAGETYDDAALREAEEELGVRGLPRPRPLFSFLYEAGDGPMSWWSRVYDVRCVLPVSPQAEEIDWHTFLTEEELGRRLAERGGDGGWLWTPDGVAAYERLRGAGFRGVFQK
;
A
#
# COMPACT_ATOMS: atom_id res chain seq x y z
N MET A 1 17.61 -2.14 13.43
CA MET A 1 17.92 -1.90 12.00
C MET A 1 16.95 -0.83 11.53
N SER A 2 17.46 0.24 10.90
CA SER A 2 16.60 1.29 10.34
C SER A 2 15.85 0.71 9.12
N PRO A 3 14.60 1.13 8.83
CA PRO A 3 13.94 0.78 7.57
C PRO A 3 14.76 1.09 6.31
N ALA A 4 15.66 2.06 6.37
CA ALA A 4 16.57 2.40 5.27
C ALA A 4 17.67 1.35 5.02
N ASP A 5 17.99 0.53 6.02
CA ASP A 5 19.03 -0.51 5.95
C ASP A 5 18.49 -1.87 5.46
N GLU A 6 17.16 -2.00 5.35
CA GLU A 6 16.50 -3.19 4.83
C GLU A 6 16.99 -3.51 3.41
N ILE A 7 17.45 -4.74 3.16
CA ILE A 7 17.85 -5.17 1.83
C ILE A 7 16.62 -5.56 1.03
N ILE A 8 16.52 -5.02 -0.18
CA ILE A 8 15.41 -5.26 -1.10
C ILE A 8 15.91 -5.71 -2.45
N ASP A 9 15.10 -6.48 -3.18
CA ASP A 9 15.38 -6.86 -4.55
C ASP A 9 15.18 -5.66 -5.50
N ILE A 10 16.16 -5.43 -6.36
CA ILE A 10 16.07 -4.47 -7.46
C ILE A 10 15.63 -5.21 -8.72
N VAL A 11 14.67 -4.65 -9.44
CA VAL A 11 14.04 -5.30 -10.58
C VAL A 11 14.08 -4.45 -11.85
N ASP A 12 13.99 -5.12 -13.00
CA ASP A 12 13.88 -4.48 -14.31
C ASP A 12 12.42 -4.09 -14.66
N GLU A 13 12.19 -3.63 -15.88
CA GLU A 13 10.88 -3.25 -16.41
C GLU A 13 9.92 -4.43 -16.57
N ASN A 14 10.40 -5.67 -16.48
CA ASN A 14 9.62 -6.90 -16.58
C ASN A 14 9.47 -7.61 -15.23
N ASP A 15 9.81 -6.93 -14.12
CA ASP A 15 9.76 -7.48 -12.76
C ASP A 15 10.75 -8.65 -12.52
N HIS A 16 11.84 -8.72 -13.28
CA HIS A 16 12.91 -9.68 -13.02
C HIS A 16 13.94 -9.09 -12.06
N VAL A 17 14.37 -9.89 -11.08
CA VAL A 17 15.41 -9.46 -10.14
C VAL A 17 16.76 -9.34 -10.88
N VAL A 18 17.34 -8.14 -10.78
CA VAL A 18 18.64 -7.81 -11.41
C VAL A 18 19.73 -7.45 -10.38
N GLY A 19 19.39 -7.36 -9.11
CA GLY A 19 20.32 -7.07 -8.04
C GLY A 19 19.61 -6.87 -6.70
N GLN A 20 20.38 -6.40 -5.72
CA GLN A 20 19.89 -6.06 -4.38
C GLN A 20 20.55 -4.78 -3.90
N ALA A 21 19.85 -4.01 -3.07
CA ALA A 21 20.37 -2.79 -2.47
C ALA A 21 19.68 -2.52 -1.12
N PRO A 22 20.31 -1.73 -0.22
CA PRO A 22 19.60 -1.15 0.91
C PRO A 22 18.46 -0.25 0.42
N ARG A 23 17.32 -0.31 1.08
CA ARG A 23 16.10 0.44 0.73
C ARG A 23 16.35 1.95 0.60
N GLY A 24 17.15 2.53 1.52
CA GLY A 24 17.52 3.94 1.45
C GLY A 24 18.33 4.29 0.21
N GLU A 25 19.25 3.41 -0.22
CA GLU A 25 20.00 3.57 -1.45
C GLU A 25 19.11 3.44 -2.68
N ALA A 26 18.21 2.46 -2.68
CA ALA A 26 17.25 2.26 -3.77
C ALA A 26 16.41 3.53 -4.00
N TYR A 27 15.92 4.15 -2.93
CA TYR A 27 15.16 5.40 -3.01
C TYR A 27 16.02 6.57 -3.50
N ALA A 28 17.22 6.74 -2.94
CA ALA A 28 18.13 7.83 -3.31
C ALA A 28 18.56 7.78 -4.78
N ARG A 29 18.69 6.57 -5.34
CA ARG A 29 19.11 6.32 -6.74
C ARG A 29 17.94 6.09 -7.70
N GLY A 30 16.71 6.06 -7.20
CA GLY A 30 15.53 5.75 -8.02
C GLY A 30 15.55 4.33 -8.60
N LEU A 31 16.12 3.36 -7.86
CA LEU A 31 16.15 1.97 -8.30
C LEU A 31 14.78 1.34 -8.17
N ARG A 32 14.35 0.66 -9.24
CA ARG A 32 13.05 -0.01 -9.27
C ARG A 32 13.04 -1.22 -8.35
N HIS A 33 12.01 -1.32 -7.53
CA HIS A 33 11.82 -2.39 -6.54
C HIS A 33 10.38 -2.87 -6.54
N ARG A 34 10.00 -3.68 -5.55
CA ARG A 34 8.67 -4.29 -5.42
C ARG A 34 7.94 -3.76 -4.21
N CYS A 35 6.64 -3.50 -4.34
CA CYS A 35 5.73 -3.15 -3.26
C CYS A 35 4.46 -3.99 -3.29
N VAL A 36 3.82 -4.14 -2.14
CA VAL A 36 2.49 -4.73 -1.98
C VAL A 36 1.53 -3.69 -1.45
N PHE A 37 0.30 -3.69 -1.98
CA PHE A 37 -0.82 -2.87 -1.56
C PHE A 37 -2.00 -3.76 -1.22
N ILE A 38 -2.46 -3.71 0.01
CA ILE A 38 -3.52 -4.58 0.51
C ILE A 38 -4.73 -3.71 0.89
N LEU A 39 -5.84 -3.87 0.17
CA LEU A 39 -7.12 -3.28 0.52
C LEU A 39 -7.73 -4.10 1.66
N ALA A 40 -7.65 -3.60 2.88
CA ALA A 40 -8.22 -4.27 4.04
C ALA A 40 -9.65 -3.80 4.28
N ARG A 41 -10.57 -4.75 4.45
CA ARG A 41 -12.00 -4.49 4.69
C ARG A 41 -12.48 -5.15 5.96
N ASP A 42 -13.34 -4.48 6.70
CA ASP A 42 -14.00 -5.04 7.89
C ASP A 42 -15.18 -5.99 7.53
N ALA A 43 -15.91 -6.41 8.56
CA ALA A 43 -17.08 -7.31 8.40
C ALA A 43 -18.22 -6.66 7.60
N ASP A 44 -18.31 -5.33 7.58
CA ASP A 44 -19.33 -4.54 6.89
C ASP A 44 -18.85 -4.05 5.51
N ASP A 45 -17.77 -4.61 4.97
CA ASP A 45 -17.13 -4.23 3.71
C ASP A 45 -16.59 -2.79 3.67
N ARG A 46 -16.41 -2.14 4.83
CA ARG A 46 -15.81 -0.81 4.90
C ARG A 46 -14.29 -0.93 4.77
N VAL A 47 -13.69 -0.02 4.02
CA VAL A 47 -12.26 0.02 3.74
C VAL A 47 -11.51 0.67 4.91
N PHE A 48 -10.43 0.03 5.35
CA PHE A 48 -9.49 0.61 6.30
C PHE A 48 -8.73 1.74 5.61
N VAL A 49 -8.86 2.95 6.16
CA VAL A 49 -8.16 4.15 5.68
C VAL A 49 -7.35 4.70 6.82
N HIS A 50 -6.11 5.07 6.54
CA HIS A 50 -5.19 5.56 7.57
C HIS A 50 -4.41 6.78 7.11
N ARG A 51 -3.76 7.45 8.06
CA ARG A 51 -2.76 8.48 7.80
C ARG A 51 -1.41 7.97 8.24
N ARG A 52 -0.46 8.06 7.32
CA ARG A 52 0.95 7.72 7.52
C ARG A 52 1.59 8.71 8.49
N THR A 53 2.50 8.25 9.35
CA THR A 53 3.23 9.16 10.24
C THR A 53 4.10 10.15 9.46
N ALA A 54 4.46 11.26 10.11
CA ALA A 54 5.35 12.27 9.53
C ALA A 54 6.81 11.78 9.34
N THR A 55 7.15 10.61 9.92
CA THR A 55 8.50 10.02 9.86
C THR A 55 8.68 9.02 8.71
N LYS A 56 7.63 8.74 7.94
CA LYS A 56 7.72 7.83 6.80
C LYS A 56 8.66 8.39 5.73
N LEU A 57 9.50 7.51 5.13
CA LEU A 57 10.46 7.87 4.10
C LEU A 57 9.80 8.36 2.80
N VAL A 58 8.63 7.83 2.48
CA VAL A 58 7.87 8.15 1.27
C VAL A 58 6.46 8.56 1.67
N PHE A 59 5.98 9.67 1.12
CA PHE A 59 4.66 10.23 1.37
C PHE A 59 4.32 10.38 2.87
N PRO A 60 5.15 11.11 3.67
CA PRO A 60 4.85 11.36 5.08
C PRO A 60 3.54 12.16 5.23
N SER A 61 2.78 11.86 6.27
CA SER A 61 1.49 12.51 6.61
C SER A 61 0.38 12.39 5.54
N HIS A 62 0.55 11.54 4.54
CA HIS A 62 -0.48 11.27 3.55
C HIS A 62 -1.50 10.23 4.06
N HIS A 63 -2.74 10.36 3.60
CA HIS A 63 -3.75 9.32 3.76
C HIS A 63 -3.58 8.23 2.72
N ASP A 64 -3.90 7.01 3.10
CA ASP A 64 -3.88 5.85 2.21
C ASP A 64 -5.07 4.92 2.50
N MET A 65 -5.58 4.30 1.45
CA MET A 65 -6.62 3.29 1.52
C MET A 65 -6.05 1.87 1.44
N PHE A 66 -4.74 1.74 1.28
CA PHE A 66 -4.04 0.46 1.30
C PHE A 66 -3.07 0.42 2.46
N VAL A 67 -3.02 -0.71 3.17
CA VAL A 67 -1.86 -1.06 3.98
C VAL A 67 -0.86 -1.78 3.10
N GLY A 68 0.44 -1.71 3.43
CA GLY A 68 1.46 -2.38 2.65
C GLY A 68 2.82 -1.73 2.73
N GLY A 69 3.76 -2.31 2.01
CA GLY A 69 5.14 -1.88 2.05
C GLY A 69 6.00 -2.53 0.98
N VAL A 70 7.29 -2.46 1.20
CA VAL A 70 8.29 -2.98 0.28
C VAL A 70 8.43 -4.50 0.48
N VAL A 71 8.62 -5.22 -0.62
CA VAL A 71 8.94 -6.65 -0.61
C VAL A 71 10.42 -6.80 -0.29
N GLY A 72 10.76 -7.54 0.76
CA GLY A 72 12.13 -7.81 1.17
C GLY A 72 12.91 -8.66 0.15
N ALA A 73 14.22 -8.64 0.23
CA ALA A 73 15.08 -9.44 -0.65
C ALA A 73 14.76 -10.94 -0.53
N GLY A 74 14.44 -11.58 -1.65
CA GLY A 74 14.08 -12.99 -1.73
C GLY A 74 12.69 -13.33 -1.17
N GLU A 75 11.92 -12.35 -0.70
CA GLU A 75 10.55 -12.52 -0.24
C GLU A 75 9.60 -12.64 -1.44
N THR A 76 8.56 -13.46 -1.32
CA THR A 76 7.50 -13.48 -2.33
C THR A 76 6.50 -12.34 -2.10
N TYR A 77 5.83 -11.89 -3.16
CA TYR A 77 4.76 -10.91 -3.02
C TYR A 77 3.66 -11.35 -2.05
N ASP A 78 3.30 -12.63 -2.07
CA ASP A 78 2.20 -13.16 -1.24
C ASP A 78 2.58 -13.22 0.24
N ASP A 79 3.84 -13.53 0.56
CA ASP A 79 4.33 -13.53 1.94
C ASP A 79 4.49 -12.09 2.46
N ALA A 80 5.02 -11.18 1.64
CA ALA A 80 5.08 -9.75 1.95
C ALA A 80 3.68 -9.17 2.21
N ALA A 81 2.68 -9.53 1.39
CA ALA A 81 1.32 -9.03 1.55
C ALA A 81 0.71 -9.45 2.89
N LEU A 82 0.91 -10.70 3.32
CA LEU A 82 0.42 -11.16 4.62
C LEU A 82 1.16 -10.48 5.77
N ARG A 83 2.50 -10.42 5.71
CA ARG A 83 3.34 -9.79 6.73
C ARG A 83 2.98 -8.31 6.91
N GLU A 84 2.95 -7.53 5.84
CA GLU A 84 2.62 -6.10 5.88
C GLU A 84 1.20 -5.85 6.37
N ALA A 85 0.22 -6.65 5.94
CA ALA A 85 -1.15 -6.51 6.42
C ALA A 85 -1.27 -6.77 7.92
N GLU A 86 -0.61 -7.80 8.44
CA GLU A 86 -0.61 -8.10 9.88
C GLU A 86 0.14 -7.03 10.69
N GLU A 87 1.27 -6.55 10.19
CA GLU A 87 2.09 -5.52 10.86
C GLU A 87 1.36 -4.18 10.92
N GLU A 88 0.88 -3.66 9.79
CA GLU A 88 0.24 -2.33 9.75
C GLU A 88 -1.16 -2.31 10.37
N LEU A 89 -1.94 -3.40 10.29
CA LEU A 89 -3.23 -3.50 11.00
C LEU A 89 -3.05 -3.84 12.49
N GLY A 90 -1.87 -4.28 12.91
CA GLY A 90 -1.60 -4.70 14.27
C GLY A 90 -2.41 -5.94 14.70
N VAL A 91 -2.56 -6.89 13.79
CA VAL A 91 -3.31 -8.13 13.99
C VAL A 91 -2.44 -9.35 13.67
N ARG A 92 -2.91 -10.55 14.04
CA ARG A 92 -2.28 -11.81 13.67
C ARG A 92 -3.35 -12.83 13.29
N GLY A 93 -3.00 -13.70 12.36
CA GLY A 93 -3.90 -14.76 11.90
C GLY A 93 -4.90 -14.31 10.87
N LEU A 94 -4.52 -13.32 10.05
CA LEU A 94 -5.31 -12.95 8.88
C LEU A 94 -5.39 -14.12 7.88
N PRO A 95 -6.49 -14.24 7.14
CA PRO A 95 -6.50 -15.07 5.95
C PRO A 95 -5.46 -14.52 4.95
N ARG A 96 -4.88 -15.39 4.12
CA ARG A 96 -3.97 -14.92 3.06
C ARG A 96 -4.66 -13.90 2.18
N PRO A 97 -4.06 -12.72 1.96
CA PRO A 97 -4.61 -11.73 1.04
C PRO A 97 -4.77 -12.31 -0.37
N ARG A 98 -5.87 -11.98 -1.02
CA ARG A 98 -6.18 -12.43 -2.38
C ARG A 98 -5.54 -11.49 -3.40
N PRO A 99 -4.67 -11.98 -4.31
CA PRO A 99 -4.09 -11.13 -5.35
C PRO A 99 -5.17 -10.68 -6.36
N LEU A 100 -5.10 -9.42 -6.77
CA LEU A 100 -6.02 -8.81 -7.72
C LEU A 100 -5.33 -8.51 -9.05
N PHE A 101 -4.27 -7.69 -9.04
CA PHE A 101 -3.49 -7.33 -10.24
C PHE A 101 -2.13 -6.77 -9.84
N SER A 102 -1.25 -6.60 -10.84
CA SER A 102 0.02 -5.90 -10.70
C SER A 102 0.11 -4.75 -11.70
N PHE A 103 0.83 -3.69 -11.34
CA PHE A 103 1.13 -2.58 -12.23
C PHE A 103 2.47 -1.95 -11.88
N LEU A 104 3.09 -1.32 -12.88
CA LEU A 104 4.27 -0.48 -12.66
C LEU A 104 3.79 0.92 -12.29
N TYR A 105 4.20 1.39 -11.11
CA TYR A 105 4.03 2.79 -10.72
C TYR A 105 5.29 3.56 -11.07
N GLU A 106 5.11 4.74 -11.66
CA GLU A 106 6.17 5.69 -11.99
C GLU A 106 5.73 7.07 -11.48
N ALA A 107 6.54 7.66 -10.59
CA ALA A 107 6.26 9.00 -10.09
C ALA A 107 6.51 10.03 -11.20
N GLY A 108 5.53 10.91 -11.45
CA GLY A 108 5.56 11.82 -12.59
C GLY A 108 6.73 12.79 -12.64
N ASP A 109 7.29 13.18 -11.48
CA ASP A 109 8.34 14.20 -11.38
C ASP A 109 9.67 13.68 -10.80
N GLY A 110 9.90 12.37 -10.80
CA GLY A 110 11.09 11.82 -10.18
C GLY A 110 11.49 10.42 -10.65
N PRO A 111 12.67 9.95 -10.24
CA PRO A 111 13.18 8.66 -10.65
C PRO A 111 12.49 7.47 -9.95
N MET A 112 11.58 7.73 -9.01
CA MET A 112 10.94 6.67 -8.23
C MET A 112 9.98 5.86 -9.09
N SER A 113 10.24 4.54 -9.15
CA SER A 113 9.32 3.59 -9.77
C SER A 113 9.39 2.25 -9.03
N TRP A 114 8.25 1.58 -8.95
CA TRP A 114 8.17 0.24 -8.38
C TRP A 114 7.05 -0.59 -8.98
N TRP A 115 7.25 -1.90 -9.03
CA TRP A 115 6.20 -2.85 -9.30
C TRP A 115 5.30 -2.99 -8.08
N SER A 116 4.02 -2.75 -8.26
CA SER A 116 3.00 -2.88 -7.22
C SER A 116 2.13 -4.08 -7.48
N ARG A 117 2.00 -4.99 -6.50
CA ARG A 117 0.98 -6.03 -6.53
C ARG A 117 -0.12 -5.68 -5.54
N VAL A 118 -1.34 -5.62 -6.03
CA VAL A 118 -2.54 -5.22 -5.28
C VAL A 118 -3.29 -6.45 -4.80
N TYR A 119 -3.71 -6.41 -3.56
CA TYR A 119 -4.41 -7.48 -2.86
C TYR A 119 -5.68 -6.97 -2.18
N ASP A 120 -6.54 -7.91 -1.80
CA ASP A 120 -7.73 -7.71 -0.99
C ASP A 120 -7.71 -8.67 0.19
N VAL A 121 -8.07 -8.20 1.38
CA VAL A 121 -8.20 -9.02 2.57
C VAL A 121 -9.38 -8.57 3.43
N ARG A 122 -10.09 -9.53 4.00
CA ARG A 122 -11.11 -9.24 5.01
C ARG A 122 -10.51 -9.42 6.41
N CYS A 123 -10.48 -8.33 7.17
CA CYS A 123 -10.05 -8.31 8.56
C CYS A 123 -11.24 -8.08 9.48
N VAL A 124 -11.71 -9.13 10.13
CA VAL A 124 -12.79 -9.06 11.14
C VAL A 124 -12.25 -8.95 12.55
N LEU A 125 -10.92 -8.94 12.72
CA LEU A 125 -10.23 -8.77 13.97
C LEU A 125 -10.18 -7.30 14.39
N PRO A 126 -10.17 -6.99 15.69
CA PRO A 126 -9.92 -5.65 16.16
C PRO A 126 -8.53 -5.18 15.70
N VAL A 127 -8.48 -4.07 14.96
CA VAL A 127 -7.20 -3.50 14.51
C VAL A 127 -6.53 -2.71 15.63
N SER A 128 -5.20 -2.81 15.70
CA SER A 128 -4.35 -2.06 16.61
C SER A 128 -3.08 -1.61 15.90
N PRO A 129 -3.20 -0.65 14.94
CA PRO A 129 -2.09 -0.22 14.12
C PRO A 129 -0.89 0.27 14.94
N GLN A 130 0.31 0.04 14.44
CA GLN A 130 1.54 0.52 15.06
C GLN A 130 1.60 2.05 14.97
N ALA A 131 1.75 2.73 16.12
CA ALA A 131 1.77 4.19 16.21
C ALA A 131 2.99 4.82 15.47
N GLU A 132 4.05 4.04 15.24
CA GLU A 132 5.23 4.43 14.48
C GLU A 132 4.95 4.50 12.97
N GLU A 133 3.93 3.79 12.50
CA GLU A 133 3.56 3.68 11.10
C GLU A 133 2.32 4.50 10.74
N ILE A 134 1.32 4.50 11.63
CA ILE A 134 -0.01 5.05 11.43
C ILE A 134 -0.40 5.92 12.63
N ASP A 135 -0.60 7.21 12.41
CA ASP A 135 -0.99 8.15 13.47
C ASP A 135 -2.50 8.39 13.55
N TRP A 136 -3.25 7.95 12.55
CA TRP A 136 -4.71 8.02 12.52
C TRP A 136 -5.30 6.98 11.58
N HIS A 137 -6.46 6.43 11.90
CA HIS A 137 -7.18 5.50 11.03
C HIS A 137 -8.70 5.54 11.24
N THR A 138 -9.44 5.06 10.25
CA THR A 138 -10.88 4.83 10.29
C THR A 138 -11.29 3.78 9.27
N PHE A 139 -12.56 3.36 9.30
CA PHE A 139 -13.18 2.55 8.26
C PHE A 139 -14.21 3.39 7.51
N LEU A 140 -14.12 3.44 6.18
CA LEU A 140 -15.01 4.17 5.30
C LEU A 140 -15.77 3.21 4.39
N THR A 141 -17.04 3.52 4.13
CA THR A 141 -17.77 2.90 3.03
C THR A 141 -17.11 3.29 1.69
N GLU A 142 -17.34 2.51 0.64
CA GLU A 142 -16.84 2.86 -0.69
C GLU A 142 -17.33 4.24 -1.17
N GLU A 143 -18.59 4.59 -0.84
CA GLU A 143 -19.15 5.90 -1.17
C GLU A 143 -18.44 7.04 -0.44
N GLU A 144 -18.16 6.88 0.86
CA GLU A 144 -17.42 7.87 1.65
C GLU A 144 -15.99 8.03 1.15
N LEU A 145 -15.30 6.91 0.87
CA LEU A 145 -13.96 6.93 0.29
C LEU A 145 -13.95 7.65 -1.06
N GLY A 146 -14.92 7.35 -1.94
CA GLY A 146 -15.07 8.02 -3.22
C GLY A 146 -15.27 9.53 -3.09
N ARG A 147 -16.07 9.99 -2.13
CA ARG A 147 -16.26 11.43 -1.84
C ARG A 147 -14.94 12.07 -1.37
N ARG A 148 -14.25 11.45 -0.41
CA ARG A 148 -12.96 11.95 0.09
C ARG A 148 -11.89 12.05 -1.01
N LEU A 149 -11.86 11.08 -1.92
CA LEU A 149 -10.95 11.11 -3.08
C LEU A 149 -11.33 12.21 -4.09
N ALA A 150 -12.62 12.49 -4.27
CA ALA A 150 -13.07 13.57 -5.14
C ALA A 150 -12.74 14.98 -4.58
N GLU A 151 -12.65 15.11 -3.27
CA GLU A 151 -12.29 16.35 -2.56
C GLU A 151 -10.76 16.60 -2.54
N ARG A 152 -9.93 15.67 -3.05
CA ARG A 152 -8.47 15.81 -3.07
C ARG A 152 -8.05 17.07 -3.83
N GLY A 153 -7.08 17.81 -3.26
CA GLY A 153 -6.57 19.05 -3.86
C GLY A 153 -7.42 20.29 -3.63
N GLY A 154 -8.55 20.19 -2.90
CA GLY A 154 -9.32 21.33 -2.42
C GLY A 154 -8.86 21.81 -1.04
N ASP A 155 -9.30 23.03 -0.65
CA ASP A 155 -9.05 23.57 0.69
C ASP A 155 -9.64 22.64 1.77
N GLY A 156 -8.78 22.09 2.63
CA GLY A 156 -9.17 21.15 3.69
C GLY A 156 -9.36 19.70 3.25
N GLY A 157 -9.08 19.36 1.99
CA GLY A 157 -9.07 17.98 1.49
C GLY A 157 -7.92 17.14 2.07
N TRP A 158 -8.12 15.83 2.11
CA TRP A 158 -7.07 14.91 2.55
C TRP A 158 -5.95 14.82 1.50
N LEU A 159 -4.71 14.82 1.98
CA LEU A 159 -3.56 14.57 1.14
C LEU A 159 -3.40 13.05 0.98
N TRP A 160 -3.54 12.53 -0.23
CA TRP A 160 -3.51 11.10 -0.51
C TRP A 160 -2.18 10.67 -1.12
N THR A 161 -1.76 9.43 -0.84
CA THR A 161 -0.60 8.82 -1.51
C THR A 161 -0.89 8.70 -3.01
N PRO A 162 -0.02 9.21 -3.90
CA PRO A 162 -0.28 9.18 -5.34
C PRO A 162 -0.35 7.77 -5.93
N ASP A 163 0.48 6.87 -5.42
CA ASP A 163 0.51 5.46 -5.80
C ASP A 163 -0.72 4.69 -5.32
N GLY A 164 -1.18 4.97 -4.10
CA GLY A 164 -2.44 4.43 -3.57
C GLY A 164 -3.64 4.87 -4.41
N VAL A 165 -3.72 6.16 -4.77
CA VAL A 165 -4.74 6.66 -5.70
C VAL A 165 -4.67 5.96 -7.05
N ALA A 166 -3.47 5.82 -7.63
CA ALA A 166 -3.27 5.13 -8.91
C ALA A 166 -3.70 3.67 -8.87
N ALA A 167 -3.43 2.96 -7.76
CA ALA A 167 -3.90 1.58 -7.55
C ALA A 167 -5.43 1.50 -7.44
N TYR A 168 -6.03 2.40 -6.68
CA TYR A 168 -7.48 2.42 -6.46
C TYR A 168 -8.27 2.77 -7.74
N GLU A 169 -7.78 3.71 -8.53
CA GLU A 169 -8.39 4.06 -9.83
C GLU A 169 -8.36 2.87 -10.79
N ARG A 170 -7.26 2.09 -10.83
CA ARG A 170 -7.17 0.84 -11.62
C ARG A 170 -8.13 -0.23 -11.11
N LEU A 171 -8.23 -0.39 -9.80
CA LEU A 171 -9.16 -1.32 -9.17
C LEU A 171 -10.61 -1.04 -9.60
N ARG A 172 -11.02 0.22 -9.58
CA ARG A 172 -12.36 0.65 -10.03
C ARG A 172 -12.55 0.52 -11.53
N GLY A 173 -11.56 0.91 -12.32
CA GLY A 173 -11.61 0.87 -13.80
C GLY A 173 -11.63 -0.52 -14.39
N ALA A 174 -11.01 -1.49 -13.74
CA ALA A 174 -10.98 -2.89 -14.18
C ALA A 174 -12.30 -3.64 -13.94
N GLY A 175 -13.34 -2.97 -13.44
CA GLY A 175 -14.64 -3.59 -13.18
C GLY A 175 -14.60 -4.65 -12.09
N PHE A 176 -13.66 -4.55 -11.16
CA PHE A 176 -13.60 -5.38 -9.94
C PHE A 176 -14.79 -5.13 -9.01
N ARG A 177 -16.00 -4.95 -9.62
CA ARG A 177 -17.27 -4.85 -8.89
C ARG A 177 -17.53 -6.05 -7.98
N GLY A 178 -16.87 -7.18 -8.24
CA GLY A 178 -16.96 -8.39 -7.42
C GLY A 178 -16.15 -8.31 -6.11
N VAL A 179 -15.29 -7.30 -5.93
CA VAL A 179 -14.63 -7.04 -4.64
C VAL A 179 -15.62 -6.40 -3.66
N PHE A 180 -16.62 -5.70 -4.20
CA PHE A 180 -17.63 -4.94 -3.46
C PHE A 180 -19.06 -5.51 -3.60
N GLN A 181 -19.25 -6.66 -4.25
CA GLN A 181 -20.53 -7.35 -4.34
C GLN A 181 -20.46 -8.70 -3.65
N LYS A 182 -21.53 -9.02 -2.87
CA LYS A 182 -21.73 -10.29 -2.17
C LYS A 182 -21.77 -11.48 -3.11
#